data_df1404da16538fc05bf4ec1d9f01d195
#
_entry.id   df1404da16538fc05bf4ec1d9f01d195
#
_cell.length_a   1.000
_cell.length_b   1.000
_cell.length_c   1.000
_cell.angle_alpha   90.00
_cell.angle_beta   90.00
_cell.angle_gamma   90.00
#
_symmetry.space_group_name_H-M   'P 1'
#
loop_
_entity.id
_entity.type
_entity.pdbx_description
1 polymer ?
#
loop_
_entity_poly.entity_id
_entity_poly.type
_entity_poly.pdbx_seq_one_letter_code
_entity_poly.pdbx_strand_id
1 'polypeptide(L)'
;CISAVVILIIGFNFIKMYNPGILNILLNKDAMDYYLSGNGYTNSGDLNRLSAVQQVHEMFFEGDLFRSLFGFGLGSCEQSGYDFLTSAFSRQYEYLHYRWFSHAWIYLEQGLIGLILTVLFFVSIALAIIKRFKMKKVYTLAAFSFIPTCIIGLLYNSALELEATYMIALVCAFPFILKKRNNEMAVKRG
;
A
#
# COMPACT_ATOMS: atom_id res chain seq x y z
N CYS A 1 -3.29 -28.21 0.01
CA CYS A 1 -1.85 -28.05 0.25
C CYS A 1 -0.99 -28.33 -0.99
N ILE A 2 -1.22 -29.44 -1.73
CA ILE A 2 -0.40 -29.82 -2.91
C ILE A 2 -0.48 -28.77 -4.02
N SER A 3 -1.66 -28.24 -4.31
CA SER A 3 -1.86 -27.19 -5.33
C SER A 3 -1.10 -25.90 -5.04
N ALA A 4 -1.00 -25.50 -3.77
CA ALA A 4 -0.25 -24.31 -3.37
C ALA A 4 1.26 -24.49 -3.59
N VAL A 5 1.80 -25.67 -3.28
CA VAL A 5 3.21 -26.01 -3.50
C VAL A 5 3.53 -26.03 -5.00
N VAL A 6 2.66 -26.60 -5.82
CA VAL A 6 2.82 -26.62 -7.28
C VAL A 6 2.82 -25.19 -7.85
N ILE A 7 1.91 -24.32 -7.40
CA ILE A 7 1.85 -22.92 -7.83
C ILE A 7 3.14 -22.17 -7.43
N LEU A 8 3.66 -22.40 -6.21
CA LEU A 8 4.91 -21.81 -5.77
C LEU A 8 6.11 -22.27 -6.60
N ILE A 9 6.19 -23.56 -6.92
CA ILE A 9 7.26 -24.11 -7.76
C ILE A 9 7.19 -23.53 -9.19
N ILE A 10 5.99 -23.45 -9.77
CA ILE A 10 5.79 -22.87 -11.11
C ILE A 10 6.16 -21.39 -11.09
N GLY A 11 5.68 -20.64 -10.10
CA GLY A 11 5.98 -19.22 -9.92
C GLY A 11 7.49 -18.96 -9.76
N PHE A 12 8.17 -19.78 -8.94
CA PHE A 12 9.61 -19.69 -8.75
C PHE A 12 10.40 -19.93 -10.05
N ASN A 13 10.05 -20.99 -10.81
CA ASN A 13 10.67 -21.27 -12.10
C ASN A 13 10.38 -20.18 -13.14
N PHE A 14 9.18 -19.60 -13.13
CA PHE A 14 8.80 -18.50 -14.01
C PHE A 14 9.66 -17.25 -13.69
N ILE A 15 9.78 -16.86 -12.41
CA ILE A 15 10.62 -15.73 -12.00
C ILE A 15 12.09 -15.97 -12.38
N LYS A 16 12.60 -17.19 -12.15
CA LYS A 16 13.97 -17.56 -12.52
C LYS A 16 14.24 -17.40 -14.02
N MET A 17 13.27 -17.73 -14.85
CA MET A 17 13.40 -17.69 -16.31
C MET A 17 13.27 -16.27 -16.87
N TYR A 18 12.33 -15.45 -16.34
CA TYR A 18 12.04 -14.13 -16.90
C TYR A 18 12.75 -12.98 -16.20
N ASN A 19 13.05 -13.11 -14.91
CA ASN A 19 13.71 -12.06 -14.14
C ASN A 19 14.62 -12.62 -13.04
N PRO A 20 15.81 -13.15 -13.43
CA PRO A 20 16.76 -13.73 -12.47
C PRO A 20 17.26 -12.70 -11.43
N GLY A 21 17.18 -11.41 -11.73
CA GLY A 21 17.56 -10.34 -10.80
C GLY A 21 16.70 -10.32 -9.54
N ILE A 22 15.40 -10.57 -9.65
CA ILE A 22 14.49 -10.64 -8.48
C ILE A 22 14.90 -11.80 -7.55
N LEU A 23 15.24 -12.95 -8.12
CA LEU A 23 15.71 -14.10 -7.35
C LEU A 23 17.04 -13.82 -6.65
N ASN A 24 17.94 -13.12 -7.30
CA ASN A 24 19.22 -12.74 -6.71
C ASN A 24 19.01 -11.79 -5.51
N ILE A 25 18.07 -10.86 -5.61
CA ILE A 25 17.71 -9.96 -4.50
C ILE A 25 17.10 -10.77 -3.33
N LEU A 26 16.21 -11.73 -3.61
CA LEU A 26 15.53 -12.51 -2.58
C LEU A 26 16.42 -13.56 -1.91
N LEU A 27 17.41 -14.10 -2.61
CA LEU A 27 18.27 -15.19 -2.14
C LEU A 27 19.65 -14.72 -1.64
N ASN A 28 20.09 -13.53 -2.04
CA ASN A 28 21.33 -12.94 -1.58
C ASN A 28 21.08 -12.00 -0.42
N LYS A 29 21.61 -12.35 0.75
CA LYS A 29 21.47 -11.56 1.98
C LYS A 29 22.01 -10.14 1.80
N ASP A 30 23.15 -9.96 1.15
CA ASP A 30 23.77 -8.65 0.93
C ASP A 30 22.93 -7.77 -0.02
N ALA A 31 22.36 -8.39 -1.05
CA ALA A 31 21.42 -7.71 -1.95
C ALA A 31 20.12 -7.35 -1.21
N MET A 32 19.62 -8.24 -0.37
CA MET A 32 18.44 -7.98 0.44
C MET A 32 18.70 -6.89 1.48
N ASP A 33 19.82 -6.92 2.19
CA ASP A 33 20.23 -5.89 3.15
C ASP A 33 20.40 -4.52 2.45
N TYR A 34 20.92 -4.48 1.25
CA TYR A 34 21.00 -3.26 0.45
C TYR A 34 19.64 -2.62 0.18
N TYR A 35 18.63 -3.44 -0.17
CA TYR A 35 17.26 -2.96 -0.42
C TYR A 35 16.44 -2.72 0.86
N LEU A 36 16.74 -3.43 1.95
CA LEU A 36 15.98 -3.38 3.20
C LEU A 36 16.58 -2.45 4.26
N SER A 37 17.91 -2.41 4.35
CA SER A 37 18.62 -1.76 5.45
C SER A 37 19.73 -0.80 5.01
N GLY A 38 19.88 -0.54 3.71
CA GLY A 38 20.84 0.46 3.22
C GLY A 38 20.72 1.78 4.01
N ASN A 39 21.67 2.68 3.91
CA ASN A 39 21.71 3.97 4.64
C ASN A 39 20.47 4.88 4.42
N GLY A 40 19.30 4.28 4.20
CA GLY A 40 18.02 4.92 3.95
C GLY A 40 17.80 5.37 2.51
N TYR A 41 18.85 5.34 1.70
CA TYR A 41 18.83 5.80 0.32
C TYR A 41 19.33 4.73 -0.65
N THR A 42 18.84 4.80 -1.88
CA THR A 42 19.39 4.03 -3.00
C THR A 42 20.71 4.66 -3.49
N ASN A 43 21.44 3.98 -4.39
CA ASN A 43 22.61 4.56 -5.05
C ASN A 43 22.29 5.83 -5.87
N SER A 44 21.03 6.02 -6.25
CA SER A 44 20.55 7.20 -6.98
C SER A 44 20.21 8.38 -6.06
N GLY A 45 20.26 8.19 -4.72
CA GLY A 45 19.85 9.19 -3.74
C GLY A 45 18.36 9.20 -3.40
N ASP A 46 17.58 8.27 -3.97
CA ASP A 46 16.15 8.10 -3.70
C ASP A 46 15.94 7.44 -2.33
N LEU A 47 14.80 7.67 -1.71
CA LEU A 47 14.42 6.98 -0.49
C LEU A 47 14.31 5.46 -0.71
N ASN A 48 14.79 4.67 0.27
CA ASN A 48 14.58 3.24 0.26
C ASN A 48 13.18 2.91 0.81
N ARG A 49 12.49 1.94 0.21
CA ARG A 49 11.09 1.60 0.52
C ARG A 49 10.82 1.32 2.00
N LEU A 50 11.66 0.55 2.66
CA LEU A 50 11.41 0.15 4.05
C LEU A 50 11.87 1.20 5.07
N SER A 51 12.89 1.99 4.74
CA SER A 51 13.39 3.06 5.60
C SER A 51 12.76 4.42 5.29
N ALA A 52 11.93 4.55 4.26
CA ALA A 52 11.39 5.83 3.81
C ALA A 52 10.70 6.62 4.93
N VAL A 53 9.88 5.97 5.76
CA VAL A 53 9.22 6.64 6.90
C VAL A 53 10.22 7.11 7.94
N GLN A 54 11.23 6.29 8.24
CA GLN A 54 12.27 6.66 9.19
C GLN A 54 13.09 7.85 8.67
N GLN A 55 13.53 7.80 7.41
CA GLN A 55 14.29 8.90 6.79
C GLN A 55 13.47 10.19 6.72
N VAL A 56 12.20 10.10 6.36
CA VAL A 56 11.27 11.24 6.36
C VAL A 56 11.13 11.81 7.78
N HIS A 57 11.03 10.95 8.79
CA HIS A 57 10.96 11.39 10.18
C HIS A 57 12.22 12.15 10.60
N GLU A 58 13.40 11.58 10.36
CA GLU A 58 14.69 12.17 10.68
C GLU A 58 14.92 13.50 9.95
N MET A 59 14.52 13.60 8.67
CA MET A 59 14.73 14.82 7.88
C MET A 59 13.77 15.96 8.21
N PHE A 60 12.51 15.67 8.55
CA PHE A 60 11.46 16.68 8.56
C PHE A 60 10.71 16.80 9.89
N PHE A 61 10.72 15.77 10.71
CA PHE A 61 9.90 15.70 11.93
C PHE A 61 10.70 15.48 13.21
N GLU A 62 12.02 15.33 13.11
CA GLU A 62 12.86 15.14 14.30
C GLU A 62 12.68 16.30 15.28
N GLY A 63 12.31 15.97 16.52
CA GLY A 63 12.04 16.97 17.58
C GLY A 63 10.67 17.64 17.50
N ASP A 64 9.85 17.42 16.47
CA ASP A 64 8.50 17.96 16.35
C ASP A 64 7.44 16.86 16.47
N LEU A 65 6.98 16.62 17.70
CA LEU A 65 5.96 15.59 17.98
C LEU A 65 4.64 15.85 17.24
N PHE A 66 4.24 17.12 17.10
CA PHE A 66 2.99 17.46 16.42
C PHE A 66 3.04 17.08 14.94
N ARG A 67 4.11 17.44 14.25
CA ARG A 67 4.30 17.05 12.85
C ARG A 67 4.49 15.55 12.66
N SER A 68 5.17 14.88 13.58
CA SER A 68 5.30 13.43 13.57
C SER A 68 3.93 12.72 13.63
N LEU A 69 2.97 13.29 14.40
CA LEU A 69 1.64 12.72 14.55
C LEU A 69 0.69 13.08 13.41
N PHE A 70 0.70 14.33 12.93
CA PHE A 70 -0.29 14.86 12.00
C PHE A 70 0.26 15.18 10.60
N GLY A 71 1.58 15.15 10.39
CA GLY A 71 2.22 15.50 9.13
C GLY A 71 2.18 17.01 8.82
N PHE A 72 2.41 17.34 7.56
CA PHE A 72 2.34 18.73 7.05
C PHE A 72 0.92 19.17 6.69
N GLY A 73 -0.04 18.25 6.66
CA GLY A 73 -1.41 18.46 6.20
C GLY A 73 -1.64 17.90 4.79
N LEU A 74 -2.89 17.55 4.50
CA LEU A 74 -3.30 17.00 3.21
C LEU A 74 -3.01 17.97 2.06
N GLY A 75 -2.40 17.46 0.97
CA GLY A 75 -2.04 18.24 -0.20
C GLY A 75 -0.76 19.07 -0.05
N SER A 76 -0.12 19.09 1.13
CA SER A 76 1.10 19.85 1.36
C SER A 76 2.32 19.31 0.60
N CYS A 77 2.28 18.03 0.21
CA CYS A 77 3.33 17.35 -0.54
C CYS A 77 2.89 16.96 -1.96
N GLU A 78 1.78 17.54 -2.45
CA GLU A 78 1.19 17.22 -3.75
C GLU A 78 1.96 17.86 -4.90
N GLN A 79 2.07 17.12 -6.00
CA GLN A 79 2.54 17.61 -7.29
C GLN A 79 1.38 17.62 -8.27
N SER A 80 1.15 18.74 -8.91
CA SER A 80 0.12 18.91 -9.94
C SER A 80 0.74 19.02 -11.32
N GLY A 81 -0.05 18.71 -12.36
CA GLY A 81 0.28 19.06 -13.74
C GLY A 81 0.29 20.58 -13.99
N TYR A 82 -0.21 21.37 -13.03
CA TYR A 82 -0.19 22.83 -13.07
C TYR A 82 0.76 23.35 -12.00
N ASP A 83 1.76 24.15 -12.39
CA ASP A 83 2.79 24.65 -11.49
C ASP A 83 2.22 25.42 -10.29
N PHE A 84 1.15 26.19 -10.47
CA PHE A 84 0.56 26.97 -9.39
C PHE A 84 -0.15 26.12 -8.32
N LEU A 85 -0.50 24.85 -8.64
CA LEU A 85 -1.08 23.88 -7.69
C LEU A 85 -0.02 22.94 -7.10
N THR A 86 1.21 22.94 -7.60
CA THR A 86 2.30 22.14 -7.05
C THR A 86 2.80 22.75 -5.74
N SER A 87 2.85 21.95 -4.67
CA SER A 87 3.29 22.40 -3.35
C SER A 87 4.75 22.87 -3.36
N ALA A 88 5.10 23.80 -2.50
CA ALA A 88 6.48 24.24 -2.31
C ALA A 88 7.38 23.08 -1.85
N PHE A 89 6.85 22.20 -1.01
CA PHE A 89 7.54 20.99 -0.56
C PHE A 89 7.90 20.08 -1.74
N SER A 90 6.93 19.79 -2.61
CA SER A 90 7.17 18.95 -3.78
C SER A 90 8.26 19.52 -4.69
N ARG A 91 8.24 20.83 -4.97
CA ARG A 91 9.28 21.46 -5.79
C ARG A 91 10.68 21.36 -5.22
N GLN A 92 10.80 21.39 -3.89
CA GLN A 92 12.09 21.36 -3.21
C GLN A 92 12.64 19.95 -3.03
N TYR A 93 11.76 18.95 -2.79
CA TYR A 93 12.13 17.61 -2.37
C TYR A 93 11.70 16.50 -3.34
N GLU A 94 11.34 16.85 -4.59
CA GLU A 94 10.97 15.88 -5.63
C GLU A 94 12.05 14.82 -5.85
N TYR A 95 13.32 15.18 -5.71
CA TYR A 95 14.46 14.28 -5.88
C TYR A 95 14.48 13.08 -4.92
N LEU A 96 13.75 13.15 -3.79
CA LEU A 96 13.61 12.03 -2.86
C LEU A 96 12.67 10.94 -3.37
N HIS A 97 11.89 11.21 -4.39
CA HIS A 97 10.88 10.32 -4.96
C HIS A 97 9.92 9.71 -3.93
N TYR A 98 9.64 10.44 -2.82
CA TYR A 98 8.77 10.01 -1.73
C TYR A 98 7.37 9.59 -2.19
N ARG A 99 6.89 10.14 -3.31
CA ARG A 99 5.59 9.82 -3.91
C ARG A 99 5.54 8.45 -4.57
N TRP A 100 6.66 7.77 -4.73
CA TRP A 100 6.67 6.39 -5.23
C TRP A 100 6.11 5.39 -4.22
N PHE A 101 5.98 5.78 -2.94
CA PHE A 101 5.53 4.92 -1.84
C PHE A 101 4.39 5.56 -1.06
N SER A 102 3.21 4.93 -1.06
CA SER A 102 2.05 5.48 -0.34
C SER A 102 2.33 5.72 1.14
N HIS A 103 3.07 4.83 1.81
CA HIS A 103 3.35 4.99 3.24
C HIS A 103 4.22 6.22 3.55
N ALA A 104 5.22 6.54 2.73
CA ALA A 104 6.04 7.73 2.92
C ALA A 104 5.24 9.01 2.63
N TRP A 105 4.43 9.00 1.58
CA TRP A 105 3.57 10.11 1.23
C TRP A 105 2.49 10.37 2.29
N ILE A 106 1.76 9.33 2.73
CA ILE A 106 0.77 9.44 3.81
C ILE A 106 1.45 9.95 5.09
N TYR A 107 2.66 9.47 5.41
CA TYR A 107 3.37 9.93 6.60
C TYR A 107 3.76 11.40 6.51
N LEU A 108 4.21 11.88 5.37
CA LEU A 108 4.50 13.30 5.14
C LEU A 108 3.26 14.18 5.32
N GLU A 109 2.13 13.79 4.76
CA GLU A 109 0.92 14.61 4.78
C GLU A 109 0.06 14.44 6.04
N GLN A 110 -0.04 13.22 6.57
CA GLN A 110 -0.98 12.87 7.63
C GLN A 110 -0.31 12.32 8.89
N GLY A 111 1.01 12.21 8.90
CA GLY A 111 1.79 11.71 10.03
C GLY A 111 1.50 10.25 10.38
N LEU A 112 1.89 9.87 11.59
CA LEU A 112 1.68 8.53 12.13
C LEU A 112 0.20 8.17 12.26
N ILE A 113 -0.63 9.15 12.60
CA ILE A 113 -2.08 8.95 12.72
C ILE A 113 -2.68 8.54 11.37
N GLY A 114 -2.29 9.19 10.27
CA GLY A 114 -2.74 8.82 8.93
C GLY A 114 -2.36 7.40 8.54
N LEU A 115 -1.11 6.98 8.81
CA LEU A 115 -0.67 5.60 8.56
C LEU A 115 -1.50 4.59 9.37
N ILE A 116 -1.70 4.83 10.67
CA ILE A 116 -2.49 3.94 11.52
C ILE A 116 -3.93 3.86 11.02
N LEU A 117 -4.57 4.98 10.69
CA LEU A 117 -5.93 5.00 10.19
C LEU A 117 -6.08 4.27 8.86
N THR A 118 -5.11 4.38 7.96
CA THR A 118 -5.10 3.64 6.69
C THR A 118 -5.05 2.13 6.92
N VAL A 119 -4.18 1.65 7.80
CA VAL A 119 -4.11 0.22 8.16
C VAL A 119 -5.40 -0.23 8.84
N LEU A 120 -5.90 0.54 9.81
CA LEU A 120 -7.16 0.24 10.51
C LEU A 120 -8.36 0.20 9.57
N PHE A 121 -8.39 1.01 8.53
CA PHE A 121 -9.42 0.95 7.49
C PHE A 121 -9.46 -0.43 6.82
N PHE A 122 -8.33 -0.94 6.34
CA PHE A 122 -8.27 -2.28 5.73
C PHE A 122 -8.58 -3.40 6.72
N VAL A 123 -8.07 -3.31 7.94
CA VAL A 123 -8.38 -4.27 9.02
C VAL A 123 -9.88 -4.28 9.33
N SER A 124 -10.52 -3.11 9.40
CA SER A 124 -11.97 -3.00 9.65
C SER A 124 -12.81 -3.67 8.56
N ILE A 125 -12.41 -3.51 7.30
CA ILE A 125 -13.06 -4.19 6.16
C ILE A 125 -12.88 -5.71 6.29
N ALA A 126 -11.66 -6.18 6.60
CA ALA A 126 -11.39 -7.61 6.80
C ALA A 126 -12.30 -8.19 7.89
N LEU A 127 -12.36 -7.54 9.04
CA LEU A 127 -13.20 -7.97 10.16
C LEU A 127 -14.70 -7.94 9.79
N ALA A 128 -15.14 -6.92 9.05
CA ALA A 128 -16.51 -6.84 8.58
C ALA A 128 -16.86 -7.97 7.61
N ILE A 129 -15.93 -8.35 6.72
CA ILE A 129 -16.09 -9.48 5.81
C ILE A 129 -16.19 -10.79 6.59
N ILE A 130 -15.27 -11.04 7.52
CA ILE A 130 -15.25 -12.27 8.35
C ILE A 130 -16.57 -12.41 9.14
N LYS A 131 -17.03 -11.33 9.78
CA LYS A 131 -18.22 -11.37 10.64
C LYS A 131 -19.54 -11.51 9.87
N ARG A 132 -19.62 -10.96 8.64
CA ARG A 132 -20.89 -10.79 7.93
C ARG A 132 -21.12 -11.78 6.80
N PHE A 133 -20.08 -12.43 6.31
CA PHE A 133 -20.16 -13.24 5.10
C PHE A 133 -19.63 -14.65 5.31
N LYS A 134 -20.24 -15.61 4.57
CA LYS A 134 -19.71 -16.98 4.51
C LYS A 134 -18.50 -17.00 3.58
N MET A 135 -17.32 -17.36 4.12
CA MET A 135 -16.05 -17.43 3.37
C MET A 135 -16.03 -18.46 2.23
N LYS A 136 -17.05 -19.35 2.16
CA LYS A 136 -17.20 -20.33 1.05
C LYS A 136 -17.57 -19.68 -0.29
N LYS A 137 -18.05 -18.44 -0.31
CA LYS A 137 -18.41 -17.75 -1.56
C LYS A 137 -17.14 -17.16 -2.19
N VAL A 138 -16.90 -17.45 -3.45
CA VAL A 138 -15.71 -17.05 -4.20
C VAL A 138 -15.44 -15.53 -4.13
N TYR A 139 -16.47 -14.72 -4.30
CA TYR A 139 -16.34 -13.25 -4.22
C TYR A 139 -15.97 -12.73 -2.83
N THR A 140 -16.41 -13.42 -1.76
CA THR A 140 -16.05 -13.08 -0.39
C THR A 140 -14.58 -13.40 -0.11
N LEU A 141 -14.16 -14.59 -0.57
CA LEU A 141 -12.77 -15.03 -0.47
C LEU A 141 -11.85 -14.12 -1.28
N ALA A 142 -12.23 -13.76 -2.50
CA ALA A 142 -11.46 -12.86 -3.35
C ALA A 142 -11.28 -11.47 -2.69
N ALA A 143 -12.36 -10.86 -2.18
CA ALA A 143 -12.28 -9.59 -1.49
C ALA A 143 -11.41 -9.66 -0.22
N PHE A 144 -11.52 -10.73 0.56
CA PHE A 144 -10.70 -10.93 1.75
C PHE A 144 -9.22 -11.10 1.41
N SER A 145 -8.90 -11.91 0.39
CA SER A 145 -7.52 -12.14 -0.07
C SER A 145 -6.87 -10.90 -0.67
N PHE A 146 -7.68 -9.94 -1.15
CA PHE A 146 -7.19 -8.70 -1.72
C PHE A 146 -6.68 -7.71 -0.66
N ILE A 147 -7.18 -7.79 0.59
CA ILE A 147 -6.79 -6.87 1.67
C ILE A 147 -5.29 -6.94 2.01
N PRO A 148 -4.68 -8.12 2.21
CA PRO A 148 -3.22 -8.21 2.39
C PRO A 148 -2.44 -7.60 1.22
N THR A 149 -2.93 -7.78 0.00
CA THR A 149 -2.32 -7.16 -1.20
C THR A 149 -2.36 -5.64 -1.13
N CYS A 150 -3.44 -5.05 -0.63
CA CYS A 150 -3.53 -3.60 -0.42
C CYS A 150 -2.54 -3.11 0.65
N ILE A 151 -2.38 -3.86 1.74
CA ILE A 151 -1.42 -3.52 2.80
C ILE A 151 0.03 -3.62 2.29
N ILE A 152 0.34 -4.64 1.50
CA ILE A 152 1.65 -4.75 0.84
C ILE A 152 1.84 -3.61 -0.17
N GLY A 153 0.80 -3.28 -0.93
CA GLY A 153 0.78 -2.17 -1.88
C GLY A 153 1.11 -0.82 -1.23
N LEU A 154 0.72 -0.62 0.04
CA LEU A 154 1.07 0.57 0.81
C LEU A 154 2.59 0.79 0.89
N LEU A 155 3.35 -0.29 1.04
CA LEU A 155 4.83 -0.25 1.12
C LEU A 155 5.50 -0.24 -0.26
N TYR A 156 4.84 -0.80 -1.27
CA TYR A 156 5.50 -1.07 -2.54
C TYR A 156 5.35 0.05 -3.56
N ASN A 157 4.21 0.72 -3.61
CA ASN A 157 3.93 1.76 -4.61
C ASN A 157 2.94 2.82 -4.09
N SER A 158 2.63 3.80 -4.94
CA SER A 158 1.66 4.86 -4.66
C SER A 158 0.22 4.54 -5.08
N ALA A 159 -0.13 3.27 -5.30
CA ALA A 159 -1.45 2.88 -5.81
C ALA A 159 -2.61 3.30 -4.89
N LEU A 160 -2.37 3.49 -3.59
CA LEU A 160 -3.39 3.96 -2.65
C LEU A 160 -3.67 5.46 -2.74
N GLU A 161 -2.80 6.22 -3.39
CA GLU A 161 -2.95 7.68 -3.59
C GLU A 161 -3.38 8.04 -5.03
N LEU A 162 -3.45 7.04 -5.90
CA LEU A 162 -3.74 7.21 -7.32
C LEU A 162 -5.08 6.59 -7.72
N GLU A 163 -5.36 6.59 -9.00
CA GLU A 163 -6.60 6.08 -9.61
C GLU A 163 -6.93 4.63 -9.25
N ALA A 164 -5.92 3.79 -8.94
CA ALA A 164 -6.13 2.41 -8.50
C ALA A 164 -6.95 2.30 -7.19
N THR A 165 -7.00 3.36 -6.37
CA THR A 165 -7.81 3.40 -5.14
C THR A 165 -9.29 3.15 -5.42
N TYR A 166 -9.83 3.61 -6.52
CA TYR A 166 -11.22 3.35 -6.90
C TYR A 166 -11.47 1.86 -7.14
N MET A 167 -10.54 1.16 -7.80
CA MET A 167 -10.62 -0.28 -8.01
C MET A 167 -10.50 -1.05 -6.69
N ILE A 168 -9.61 -0.61 -5.82
CA ILE A 168 -9.45 -1.17 -4.46
C ILE A 168 -10.74 -1.04 -3.67
N ALA A 169 -11.33 0.16 -3.65
CA ALA A 169 -12.60 0.41 -2.98
C ALA A 169 -13.74 -0.46 -3.55
N LEU A 170 -13.82 -0.60 -4.87
CA LEU A 170 -14.81 -1.44 -5.54
C LEU A 170 -14.67 -2.92 -5.14
N VAL A 171 -13.46 -3.48 -5.19
CA VAL A 171 -13.21 -4.88 -4.81
C VAL A 171 -13.58 -5.12 -3.35
N CYS A 172 -13.19 -4.23 -2.45
CA CYS A 172 -13.52 -4.33 -1.03
C CYS A 172 -15.04 -4.20 -0.77
N ALA A 173 -15.75 -3.38 -1.54
CA ALA A 173 -17.19 -3.18 -1.41
C ALA A 173 -18.04 -4.32 -2.04
N PHE A 174 -17.48 -5.10 -2.94
CA PHE A 174 -18.21 -6.07 -3.74
C PHE A 174 -19.07 -7.07 -2.94
N PRO A 175 -18.58 -7.69 -1.83
CA PRO A 175 -19.41 -8.58 -1.02
C PRO A 175 -20.65 -7.89 -0.43
N PHE A 176 -20.51 -6.61 -0.06
CA PHE A 176 -21.60 -5.84 0.55
C PHE A 176 -22.68 -5.48 -0.47
N ILE A 177 -22.28 -5.11 -1.70
CA ILE A 177 -23.17 -4.79 -2.81
C ILE A 177 -24.01 -6.02 -3.19
N LEU A 178 -23.38 -7.19 -3.35
CA LEU A 178 -24.08 -8.42 -3.72
C LEU A 178 -25.06 -8.89 -2.65
N LYS A 179 -24.72 -8.73 -1.37
CA LYS A 179 -25.64 -9.07 -0.27
C LYS A 179 -26.88 -8.21 -0.31
N LYS A 180 -26.75 -6.91 -0.50
CA LYS A 180 -27.88 -5.96 -0.58
C LYS A 180 -28.82 -6.38 -1.72
N ARG A 181 -28.29 -6.60 -2.92
CA ARG A 181 -29.08 -7.03 -4.10
C ARG A 181 -29.86 -8.33 -3.87
N ASN A 182 -29.24 -9.33 -3.23
CA ASN A 182 -29.90 -10.60 -2.94
C ASN A 182 -31.06 -10.42 -1.95
N ASN A 183 -30.92 -9.57 -0.94
CA ASN A 183 -31.99 -9.27 0.02
C ASN A 183 -33.18 -8.56 -0.67
N GLU A 184 -32.92 -7.59 -1.54
CA GLU A 184 -33.96 -6.88 -2.29
C GLU A 184 -34.73 -7.81 -3.25
N MET A 185 -34.05 -8.76 -3.88
CA MET A 185 -34.70 -9.76 -4.73
C MET A 185 -35.54 -10.77 -3.93
N ALA A 186 -35.14 -11.11 -2.70
CA ALA A 186 -35.91 -11.99 -1.82
C ALA A 186 -37.20 -11.30 -1.37
N VAL A 187 -37.16 -10.01 -1.03
CA VAL A 187 -38.36 -9.24 -0.66
C VAL A 187 -39.35 -9.08 -1.81
N LYS A 188 -38.90 -8.96 -3.04
CA LYS A 188 -39.77 -8.86 -4.24
C LYS A 188 -40.44 -10.16 -4.66
N ARG A 189 -40.00 -11.32 -4.15
CA ARG A 189 -40.50 -12.65 -4.47
C ARG A 189 -41.43 -13.24 -3.42
N GLY A 190 -41.54 -12.64 -2.26
CA GLY A 190 -42.45 -12.98 -1.17
C GLY A 190 -43.61 -12.03 -1.12
#